data_f73c3cd052c52b4737d8dbd5f4ff1713
#
_entry.id   f73c3cd052c52b4737d8dbd5f4ff1713
#
_cell.length_a   1.000
_cell.length_b   1.000
_cell.length_c   1.000
_cell.angle_alpha   90.00
_cell.angle_beta   90.00
_cell.angle_gamma   90.00
#
_symmetry.space_group_name_H-M   'P 1'
#
loop_
_entity.id
_entity.type
_entity.pdbx_description
1 polymer ?
#
loop_
_entity_poly.entity_id
_entity_poly.type
_entity_poly.pdbx_seq_one_letter_code
_entity_poly.pdbx_strand_id
1 'polypeptide(L)'
;MPVKRQPIALTLAGVDSSGGAGVAVDLATFNALGVQGKCVVTAVTAQSTKAVWGLQGTRPTIITAQLEAAFSERPPQVAKCGMLHSGGVVEAVAEFWGQRRTPLVVDPVLASSSGAALLNPAGVRALKRRLLPLARVVTPNVPEAEALTGMSIKSPENMRQAARALYEMYGCAAVITGGHLRGKEILEVLYDGRDEYEFAAPRLRGGPWRGTGCRFASAVAAELAHGNSLSAAVGEATQGVSAALAKIKGR
;
A
#
# COMPACT_ATOMS: atom_id res chain seq x y z
N MET A 1 27.55 14.73 -18.20
CA MET A 1 26.80 14.69 -16.92
C MET A 1 26.57 13.24 -16.55
N PRO A 2 26.76 12.78 -15.31
CA PRO A 2 26.45 11.41 -14.95
C PRO A 2 24.93 11.18 -15.17
N VAL A 3 24.58 10.16 -15.92
CA VAL A 3 23.19 9.74 -16.11
C VAL A 3 22.64 9.36 -14.73
N LYS A 4 21.69 10.14 -14.20
CA LYS A 4 21.06 9.84 -12.91
C LYS A 4 20.35 8.48 -13.05
N ARG A 5 20.86 7.46 -12.38
CA ARG A 5 20.29 6.11 -12.45
C ARG A 5 18.85 6.16 -11.95
N GLN A 6 17.94 5.55 -12.69
CA GLN A 6 16.54 5.42 -12.32
C GLN A 6 16.43 4.70 -10.95
N PRO A 7 15.66 5.25 -9.99
CA PRO A 7 15.44 4.60 -8.71
C PRO A 7 14.65 3.29 -8.88
N ILE A 8 14.79 2.38 -7.92
CA ILE A 8 14.14 1.06 -7.94
C ILE A 8 13.21 0.96 -6.73
N ALA A 9 11.98 0.56 -6.96
CA ALA A 9 11.04 0.16 -5.91
C ALA A 9 10.63 -1.31 -6.07
N LEU A 10 10.35 -1.96 -4.94
CA LEU A 10 9.85 -3.34 -4.89
C LEU A 10 8.39 -3.34 -4.49
N THR A 11 7.53 -4.09 -5.20
CA THR A 11 6.20 -4.42 -4.69
C THR A 11 6.13 -5.87 -4.24
N LEU A 12 5.49 -6.10 -3.08
CA LEU A 12 5.09 -7.41 -2.59
C LEU A 12 3.56 -7.46 -2.61
N ALA A 13 2.98 -8.15 -3.58
CA ALA A 13 1.52 -8.17 -3.74
C ALA A 13 1.03 -9.42 -4.50
N GLY A 14 -0.27 -9.64 -4.47
CA GLY A 14 -0.92 -10.63 -5.32
C GLY A 14 -1.01 -10.17 -6.78
N VAL A 15 -1.10 -11.14 -7.69
CA VAL A 15 -1.45 -10.90 -9.10
C VAL A 15 -2.97 -10.94 -9.24
N ASP A 16 -3.56 -9.86 -9.70
CA ASP A 16 -4.97 -9.77 -10.10
C ASP A 16 -5.07 -10.02 -11.61
N SER A 17 -5.70 -11.13 -12.01
CA SER A 17 -5.85 -11.52 -13.42
C SER A 17 -6.63 -10.49 -14.26
N SER A 18 -7.43 -9.62 -13.62
CA SER A 18 -8.12 -8.52 -14.32
C SER A 18 -7.21 -7.29 -14.56
N GLY A 19 -6.00 -7.26 -13.98
CA GLY A 19 -5.09 -6.12 -14.06
C GLY A 19 -5.54 -4.87 -13.29
N GLY A 20 -6.63 -4.97 -12.50
CA GLY A 20 -7.24 -3.84 -11.82
C GLY A 20 -6.61 -3.49 -10.46
N ALA A 21 -5.76 -4.35 -9.90
CA ALA A 21 -5.10 -4.18 -8.60
C ALA A 21 -3.78 -4.98 -8.54
N GLY A 22 -3.12 -4.98 -7.39
CA GLY A 22 -1.95 -5.78 -7.09
C GLY A 22 -0.73 -5.45 -7.93
N VAL A 23 0.13 -6.44 -8.19
CA VAL A 23 1.43 -6.27 -8.87
C VAL A 23 1.33 -5.49 -10.17
N ALA A 24 0.31 -5.74 -10.98
CA ALA A 24 0.16 -5.05 -12.28
C ALA A 24 -0.03 -3.54 -12.11
N VAL A 25 -0.88 -3.14 -11.18
CA VAL A 25 -1.15 -1.72 -10.87
C VAL A 25 0.07 -1.07 -10.22
N ASP A 26 0.74 -1.77 -9.31
CA ASP A 26 1.92 -1.27 -8.61
C ASP A 26 3.06 -0.99 -9.60
N LEU A 27 3.40 -1.95 -10.46
CA LEU A 27 4.44 -1.78 -11.47
C LEU A 27 4.10 -0.69 -12.50
N ALA A 28 2.83 -0.61 -12.93
CA ALA A 28 2.38 0.46 -13.81
C ALA A 28 2.51 1.85 -13.16
N THR A 29 2.23 1.95 -11.85
CA THR A 29 2.39 3.19 -11.08
C THR A 29 3.86 3.57 -10.95
N PHE A 30 4.74 2.63 -10.60
CA PHE A 30 6.18 2.87 -10.53
C PHE A 30 6.72 3.37 -11.88
N ASN A 31 6.37 2.69 -12.97
CA ASN A 31 6.81 3.08 -14.32
C ASN A 31 6.33 4.48 -14.70
N ALA A 32 5.06 4.81 -14.42
CA ALA A 32 4.48 6.12 -14.71
C ALA A 32 5.18 7.26 -13.94
N LEU A 33 5.76 6.96 -12.77
CA LEU A 33 6.50 7.89 -11.93
C LEU A 33 8.03 7.81 -12.14
N GLY A 34 8.49 7.15 -13.20
CA GLY A 34 9.92 7.08 -13.53
C GLY A 34 10.73 6.19 -12.59
N VAL A 35 10.13 5.22 -11.93
CA VAL A 35 10.77 4.27 -11.02
C VAL A 35 10.79 2.88 -11.65
N GLN A 36 11.94 2.21 -11.64
CA GLN A 36 12.05 0.81 -12.04
C GLN A 36 11.38 -0.08 -11.00
N GLY A 37 10.36 -0.86 -11.40
CA GLY A 37 9.67 -1.77 -10.51
C GLY A 37 10.32 -3.16 -10.49
N LYS A 38 10.51 -3.72 -9.28
CA LYS A 38 10.69 -5.15 -9.02
C LYS A 38 9.45 -5.70 -8.33
N CYS A 39 9.22 -7.02 -8.38
CA CYS A 39 8.08 -7.60 -7.69
C CYS A 39 8.39 -8.93 -6.99
N VAL A 40 7.68 -9.15 -5.88
CA VAL A 40 7.51 -10.42 -5.18
C VAL A 40 6.03 -10.79 -5.25
N VAL A 41 5.71 -11.93 -5.85
CA VAL A 41 4.33 -12.40 -6.00
C VAL A 41 3.92 -13.21 -4.78
N THR A 42 2.96 -12.70 -4.01
CA THR A 42 2.48 -13.31 -2.76
C THR A 42 1.32 -14.27 -2.98
N ALA A 43 0.55 -14.08 -4.03
CA ALA A 43 -0.56 -14.94 -4.44
C ALA A 43 -0.93 -14.66 -5.90
N VAL A 44 -1.61 -15.63 -6.51
CA VAL A 44 -2.28 -15.45 -7.81
C VAL A 44 -3.78 -15.56 -7.59
N THR A 45 -4.56 -14.61 -8.11
CA THR A 45 -6.01 -14.64 -8.03
C THR A 45 -6.65 -14.79 -9.40
N ALA A 46 -7.62 -15.69 -9.51
CA ALA A 46 -8.60 -15.70 -10.59
C ALA A 46 -9.69 -14.70 -10.22
N GLN A 47 -9.53 -13.45 -10.64
CA GLN A 47 -10.35 -12.32 -10.20
C GLN A 47 -10.87 -11.52 -11.38
N SER A 48 -12.11 -11.05 -11.25
CA SER A 48 -12.73 -10.08 -12.16
C SER A 48 -13.19 -8.83 -11.38
N THR A 49 -13.86 -7.92 -12.09
CA THR A 49 -14.52 -6.76 -11.44
C THR A 49 -15.66 -7.14 -10.51
N LYS A 50 -16.19 -8.37 -10.62
CA LYS A 50 -17.38 -8.83 -9.90
C LYS A 50 -17.08 -9.81 -8.77
N ALA A 51 -16.05 -10.65 -8.92
CA ALA A 51 -15.80 -11.74 -7.95
C ALA A 51 -14.33 -12.21 -7.98
N VAL A 52 -13.92 -12.87 -6.89
CA VAL A 52 -12.73 -13.71 -6.79
C VAL A 52 -13.20 -15.16 -6.89
N TRP A 53 -12.82 -15.86 -7.97
CA TRP A 53 -13.20 -17.26 -8.22
C TRP A 53 -12.18 -18.26 -7.69
N GLY A 54 -10.93 -17.82 -7.54
CA GLY A 54 -9.86 -18.67 -7.04
C GLY A 54 -8.69 -17.86 -6.53
N LEU A 55 -7.96 -18.42 -5.59
CA LEU A 55 -6.78 -17.81 -5.01
C LEU A 55 -5.77 -18.90 -4.66
N GLN A 56 -4.55 -18.72 -5.14
CA GLN A 56 -3.41 -19.58 -4.83
C GLN A 56 -2.32 -18.75 -4.17
N GLY A 57 -2.06 -19.03 -2.88
CA GLY A 57 -0.97 -18.37 -2.13
C GLY A 57 0.40 -18.91 -2.52
N THR A 58 1.40 -18.05 -2.55
CA THR A 58 2.81 -18.43 -2.69
C THR A 58 3.35 -18.97 -1.36
N ARG A 59 4.11 -20.06 -1.39
CA ARG A 59 4.73 -20.64 -0.19
C ARG A 59 5.75 -19.66 0.42
N PRO A 60 5.84 -19.55 1.76
CA PRO A 60 6.78 -18.64 2.44
C PRO A 60 8.24 -18.81 1.99
N THR A 61 8.69 -20.03 1.73
CA THR A 61 10.04 -20.32 1.21
C THR A 61 10.30 -19.68 -0.15
N ILE A 62 9.28 -19.63 -1.03
CA ILE A 62 9.39 -18.95 -2.32
C ILE A 62 9.34 -17.44 -2.15
N ILE A 63 8.59 -16.91 -1.15
CA ILE A 63 8.63 -15.47 -0.82
C ILE A 63 10.05 -15.06 -0.43
N THR A 64 10.70 -15.80 0.48
CA THR A 64 12.08 -15.52 0.87
C THR A 64 13.03 -15.59 -0.33
N ALA A 65 12.93 -16.61 -1.17
CA ALA A 65 13.76 -16.72 -2.37
C ALA A 65 13.56 -15.55 -3.36
N GLN A 66 12.30 -15.12 -3.59
CA GLN A 66 12.01 -13.95 -4.43
C GLN A 66 12.60 -12.66 -3.82
N LEU A 67 12.52 -12.49 -2.49
CA LEU A 67 13.12 -11.36 -1.79
C LEU A 67 14.63 -11.33 -1.94
N GLU A 68 15.30 -12.45 -1.69
CA GLU A 68 16.76 -12.55 -1.88
C GLU A 68 17.16 -12.25 -3.32
N ALA A 69 16.46 -12.79 -4.31
CA ALA A 69 16.71 -12.49 -5.72
C ALA A 69 16.48 -11.00 -6.06
N ALA A 70 15.43 -10.37 -5.51
CA ALA A 70 15.15 -8.96 -5.75
C ALA A 70 16.23 -8.02 -5.18
N PHE A 71 16.92 -8.45 -4.11
CA PHE A 71 17.98 -7.66 -3.45
C PHE A 71 19.40 -8.02 -3.90
N SER A 72 19.61 -9.11 -4.66
CA SER A 72 20.93 -9.67 -4.97
C SER A 72 21.83 -8.77 -5.80
N GLU A 73 21.27 -8.00 -6.76
CA GLU A 73 22.07 -7.18 -7.67
C GLU A 73 21.97 -5.69 -7.32
N ARG A 74 20.81 -5.09 -7.66
CA ARG A 74 20.51 -3.67 -7.37
C ARG A 74 19.38 -3.60 -6.35
N PRO A 75 19.70 -3.47 -5.04
CA PRO A 75 18.67 -3.41 -4.00
C PRO A 75 17.69 -2.27 -4.24
N PRO A 76 16.37 -2.48 -4.00
CA PRO A 76 15.39 -1.41 -4.08
C PRO A 76 15.62 -0.37 -2.98
N GLN A 77 15.40 0.90 -3.30
CA GLN A 77 15.46 2.00 -2.35
C GLN A 77 14.28 2.01 -1.38
N VAL A 78 13.14 1.52 -1.84
CA VAL A 78 11.88 1.44 -1.07
C VAL A 78 11.12 0.19 -1.48
N ALA A 79 10.33 -0.36 -0.57
CA ALA A 79 9.37 -1.40 -0.91
C ALA A 79 7.94 -1.03 -0.49
N LYS A 80 6.98 -1.60 -1.18
CA LYS A 80 5.54 -1.54 -0.86
C LYS A 80 5.02 -2.95 -0.65
N CYS A 81 4.38 -3.19 0.49
CA CYS A 81 3.56 -4.37 0.71
C CYS A 81 2.09 -4.05 0.44
N GLY A 82 1.43 -4.89 -0.37
CA GLY A 82 -0.01 -4.93 -0.50
C GLY A 82 -0.57 -6.24 0.06
N MET A 83 -1.37 -6.98 -0.73
CA MET A 83 -1.95 -8.25 -0.34
C MET A 83 -0.88 -9.29 -0.01
N LEU A 84 -0.86 -9.81 1.23
CA LEU A 84 0.10 -10.82 1.72
C LEU A 84 -0.52 -12.21 1.93
N HIS A 85 -1.84 -12.33 1.82
CA HIS A 85 -2.61 -13.57 1.83
C HIS A 85 -2.63 -14.36 3.15
N SER A 86 -1.48 -14.66 3.77
CA SER A 86 -1.42 -15.57 4.91
C SER A 86 -0.39 -15.17 5.98
N GLY A 87 -0.57 -15.70 7.20
CA GLY A 87 0.36 -15.48 8.29
C GLY A 87 1.79 -15.90 7.98
N GLY A 88 1.98 -17.05 7.31
CA GLY A 88 3.32 -17.51 6.93
C GLY A 88 4.03 -16.58 5.95
N VAL A 89 3.29 -15.95 5.02
CA VAL A 89 3.87 -14.93 4.12
C VAL A 89 4.23 -13.66 4.90
N VAL A 90 3.36 -13.20 5.81
CA VAL A 90 3.64 -12.02 6.64
C VAL A 90 4.88 -12.24 7.51
N GLU A 91 5.00 -13.42 8.14
CA GLU A 91 6.18 -13.77 8.96
C GLU A 91 7.46 -13.80 8.12
N ALA A 92 7.45 -14.42 6.94
CA ALA A 92 8.62 -14.44 6.05
C ALA A 92 9.05 -13.03 5.62
N VAL A 93 8.09 -12.16 5.31
CA VAL A 93 8.38 -10.75 4.99
C VAL A 93 8.92 -10.01 6.20
N ALA A 94 8.32 -10.17 7.38
CA ALA A 94 8.76 -9.50 8.60
C ALA A 94 10.17 -9.96 9.02
N GLU A 95 10.48 -11.25 8.92
CA GLU A 95 11.82 -11.78 9.19
C GLU A 95 12.86 -11.16 8.25
N PHE A 96 12.56 -11.12 6.95
CA PHE A 96 13.44 -10.51 5.96
C PHE A 96 13.68 -9.01 6.24
N TRP A 97 12.62 -8.25 6.60
CA TRP A 97 12.71 -6.82 6.87
C TRP A 97 13.35 -6.47 8.20
N GLY A 98 13.23 -7.33 9.21
CA GLY A 98 13.86 -7.13 10.51
C GLY A 98 15.38 -7.00 10.47
N GLN A 99 16.00 -7.43 9.39
CA GLN A 99 17.45 -7.35 9.17
C GLN A 99 17.85 -6.22 8.19
N ARG A 100 16.90 -5.39 7.76
CA ARG A 100 17.11 -4.39 6.69
C ARG A 100 16.61 -3.01 7.08
N ARG A 101 17.19 -1.98 6.46
CA ARG A 101 16.80 -0.58 6.67
C ARG A 101 16.05 0.01 5.47
N THR A 102 15.72 -0.80 4.46
CA THR A 102 14.93 -0.36 3.30
C THR A 102 13.55 0.08 3.77
N PRO A 103 13.14 1.35 3.53
CA PRO A 103 11.82 1.83 3.92
C PRO A 103 10.71 0.95 3.35
N LEU A 104 9.69 0.66 4.17
CA LEU A 104 8.57 -0.19 3.83
C LEU A 104 7.26 0.59 3.94
N VAL A 105 6.56 0.74 2.82
CA VAL A 105 5.18 1.24 2.76
C VAL A 105 4.25 0.05 2.86
N VAL A 106 3.38 0.01 3.87
CA VAL A 106 2.44 -1.11 4.07
C VAL A 106 1.02 -0.65 3.74
N ASP A 107 0.47 -1.13 2.63
CA ASP A 107 -0.96 -1.08 2.31
C ASP A 107 -1.61 -2.32 2.95
N PRO A 108 -2.34 -2.17 4.07
CA PRO A 108 -2.78 -3.32 4.87
C PRO A 108 -4.03 -3.97 4.29
N VAL A 109 -3.92 -4.49 3.07
CA VAL A 109 -5.03 -5.09 2.32
C VAL A 109 -5.62 -6.28 3.08
N LEU A 110 -6.74 -6.07 3.76
CA LEU A 110 -7.46 -7.09 4.51
C LEU A 110 -8.53 -7.80 3.67
N ALA A 111 -9.21 -7.05 2.80
CA ALA A 111 -10.28 -7.55 1.94
C ALA A 111 -10.21 -6.94 0.53
N SER A 112 -10.80 -7.64 -0.43
CA SER A 112 -11.01 -7.13 -1.79
C SER A 112 -12.12 -6.08 -1.82
N SER A 113 -12.19 -5.30 -2.91
CA SER A 113 -13.30 -4.36 -3.13
C SER A 113 -14.68 -5.04 -3.20
N SER A 114 -14.72 -6.36 -3.45
CA SER A 114 -15.94 -7.18 -3.40
C SER A 114 -16.24 -7.77 -2.02
N GLY A 115 -15.44 -7.46 -0.99
CA GLY A 115 -15.63 -7.93 0.39
C GLY A 115 -15.01 -9.30 0.71
N ALA A 116 -14.38 -9.97 -0.25
CA ALA A 116 -13.72 -11.24 0.02
C ALA A 116 -12.45 -11.02 0.87
N ALA A 117 -12.28 -11.80 1.94
CA ALA A 117 -11.08 -11.74 2.79
C ALA A 117 -9.84 -12.13 1.97
N LEU A 118 -8.84 -11.25 1.97
CA LEU A 118 -7.57 -11.44 1.26
C LEU A 118 -6.40 -11.74 2.19
N LEU A 119 -6.57 -11.52 3.49
CA LEU A 119 -5.61 -11.88 4.53
C LEU A 119 -6.35 -12.71 5.59
N ASN A 120 -5.84 -13.89 5.88
CA ASN A 120 -6.46 -14.76 6.88
C ASN A 120 -6.24 -14.23 8.31
N PRO A 121 -7.00 -14.70 9.33
CA PRO A 121 -6.90 -14.19 10.70
C PRO A 121 -5.50 -14.31 11.32
N ALA A 122 -4.75 -15.36 10.98
CA ALA A 122 -3.35 -15.51 11.42
C ALA A 122 -2.47 -14.41 10.78
N GLY A 123 -2.72 -14.09 9.51
CA GLY A 123 -2.04 -13.02 8.79
C GLY A 123 -2.32 -11.63 9.39
N VAL A 124 -3.56 -11.36 9.79
CA VAL A 124 -3.90 -10.09 10.46
C VAL A 124 -3.14 -9.96 11.79
N ARG A 125 -3.07 -11.04 12.58
CA ARG A 125 -2.28 -11.03 13.83
C ARG A 125 -0.79 -10.83 13.57
N ALA A 126 -0.23 -11.53 12.59
CA ALA A 126 1.18 -11.39 12.21
C ALA A 126 1.47 -9.98 11.66
N LEU A 127 0.60 -9.42 10.81
CA LEU A 127 0.70 -8.06 10.31
C LEU A 127 0.82 -7.06 11.46
N LYS A 128 -0.12 -7.09 12.42
CA LYS A 128 -0.13 -6.20 13.58
C LYS A 128 1.12 -6.34 14.47
N ARG A 129 1.56 -7.57 14.74
CA ARG A 129 2.63 -7.83 15.71
C ARG A 129 4.03 -7.79 15.13
N ARG A 130 4.19 -8.11 13.85
CA ARG A 130 5.50 -8.38 13.25
C ARG A 130 5.87 -7.41 12.12
N LEU A 131 4.90 -7.01 11.29
CA LEU A 131 5.23 -6.23 10.07
C LEU A 131 5.00 -4.73 10.26
N LEU A 132 3.89 -4.30 10.86
CA LEU A 132 3.61 -2.88 11.08
C LEU A 132 4.69 -2.18 11.90
N PRO A 133 5.29 -2.79 12.96
CA PRO A 133 6.41 -2.16 13.68
C PRO A 133 7.68 -1.94 12.85
N LEU A 134 7.80 -2.59 11.68
CA LEU A 134 8.92 -2.43 10.75
C LEU A 134 8.62 -1.45 9.60
N ALA A 135 7.37 -0.99 9.50
CA ALA A 135 6.95 -0.12 8.43
C ALA A 135 7.50 1.31 8.62
N ARG A 136 7.85 1.98 7.52
CA ARG A 136 8.05 3.43 7.49
C ARG A 136 6.72 4.15 7.60
N VAL A 137 5.69 3.61 6.91
CA VAL A 137 4.33 4.15 6.90
C VAL A 137 3.33 3.05 6.57
N VAL A 138 2.17 3.09 7.22
CA VAL A 138 0.99 2.29 6.89
C VAL A 138 -0.08 3.17 6.23
N THR A 139 -0.77 2.66 5.19
CA THR A 139 -1.71 3.44 4.37
C THR A 139 -3.13 2.85 4.36
N PRO A 140 -3.78 2.60 5.52
CA PRO A 140 -5.09 1.99 5.56
C PRO A 140 -6.17 2.91 5.01
N ASN A 141 -7.16 2.32 4.36
CA ASN A 141 -8.45 2.98 4.15
C ASN A 141 -9.27 2.99 5.45
N VAL A 142 -10.42 3.71 5.46
CA VAL A 142 -11.25 3.83 6.67
C VAL A 142 -11.64 2.47 7.27
N PRO A 143 -12.20 1.49 6.52
CA PRO A 143 -12.50 0.17 7.06
C PRO A 143 -11.29 -0.59 7.62
N GLU A 144 -10.14 -0.48 6.98
CA GLU A 144 -8.89 -1.09 7.44
C GLU A 144 -8.36 -0.41 8.70
N ALA A 145 -8.43 0.93 8.77
CA ALA A 145 -8.06 1.67 9.98
C ALA A 145 -8.97 1.31 11.16
N GLU A 146 -10.29 1.18 10.94
CA GLU A 146 -11.22 0.68 11.95
C GLU A 146 -10.85 -0.74 12.43
N ALA A 147 -10.53 -1.65 11.51
CA ALA A 147 -10.10 -3.02 11.85
C ALA A 147 -8.75 -3.08 12.60
N LEU A 148 -7.84 -2.16 12.30
CA LEU A 148 -6.54 -2.09 12.95
C LEU A 148 -6.61 -1.46 14.34
N THR A 149 -7.41 -0.41 14.54
CA THR A 149 -7.50 0.37 15.77
C THR A 149 -8.64 -0.04 16.70
N GLY A 150 -9.72 -0.62 16.14
CA GLY A 150 -10.98 -0.85 16.86
C GLY A 150 -11.85 0.41 17.00
N MET A 151 -11.46 1.53 16.38
CA MET A 151 -12.18 2.81 16.44
C MET A 151 -13.24 2.87 15.33
N SER A 152 -14.30 3.66 15.53
CA SER A 152 -15.26 4.01 14.46
C SER A 152 -14.86 5.33 13.82
N ILE A 153 -14.72 5.35 12.48
CA ILE A 153 -14.21 6.51 11.74
C ILE A 153 -15.31 7.05 10.81
N LYS A 154 -15.92 8.17 11.21
CA LYS A 154 -17.05 8.80 10.49
C LYS A 154 -16.77 10.25 10.06
N SER A 155 -15.63 10.80 10.48
CA SER A 155 -15.27 12.20 10.25
C SER A 155 -13.76 12.36 10.06
N PRO A 156 -13.30 13.49 9.49
CA PRO A 156 -11.88 13.84 9.46
C PRO A 156 -11.22 13.82 10.84
N GLU A 157 -11.92 14.28 11.88
CA GLU A 157 -11.40 14.24 13.25
C GLU A 157 -11.13 12.81 13.72
N ASN A 158 -12.04 11.87 13.41
CA ASN A 158 -11.79 10.46 13.74
C ASN A 158 -10.63 9.86 12.92
N MET A 159 -10.38 10.34 11.69
CA MET A 159 -9.20 9.94 10.92
C MET A 159 -7.91 10.40 11.60
N ARG A 160 -7.85 11.65 12.11
CA ARG A 160 -6.68 12.16 12.86
C ARG A 160 -6.42 11.32 14.11
N GLN A 161 -7.46 11.07 14.91
CA GLN A 161 -7.37 10.24 16.11
C GLN A 161 -6.88 8.82 15.78
N ALA A 162 -7.41 8.20 14.71
CA ALA A 162 -7.01 6.88 14.29
C ALA A 162 -5.57 6.84 13.74
N ALA A 163 -5.11 7.88 13.02
CA ALA A 163 -3.72 7.97 12.55
C ALA A 163 -2.73 8.05 13.73
N ARG A 164 -3.05 8.85 14.75
CA ARG A 164 -2.27 8.93 16.00
C ARG A 164 -2.27 7.59 16.73
N ALA A 165 -3.44 6.94 16.89
CA ALA A 165 -3.55 5.64 17.54
C ALA A 165 -2.71 4.56 16.80
N LEU A 166 -2.70 4.54 15.47
CA LEU A 166 -1.85 3.62 14.71
C LEU A 166 -0.37 3.85 14.99
N TYR A 167 0.06 5.10 15.08
CA TYR A 167 1.44 5.41 15.44
C TYR A 167 1.78 4.95 16.86
N GLU A 168 0.91 5.23 17.83
CA GLU A 168 1.10 4.80 19.22
C GLU A 168 1.15 3.28 19.35
N MET A 169 0.32 2.56 18.59
CA MET A 169 0.26 1.09 18.64
C MET A 169 1.45 0.41 17.95
N TYR A 170 1.97 0.99 16.85
CA TYR A 170 2.92 0.28 15.98
C TYR A 170 4.25 1.01 15.77
N GLY A 171 4.38 2.28 16.16
CA GLY A 171 5.61 3.07 16.00
C GLY A 171 5.91 3.48 14.55
N CYS A 172 4.98 3.30 13.62
CA CYS A 172 5.13 3.70 12.21
C CYS A 172 4.20 4.87 11.88
N ALA A 173 4.60 5.73 10.95
CA ALA A 173 3.71 6.77 10.44
C ALA A 173 2.44 6.15 9.84
N ALA A 174 1.31 6.87 9.89
CA ALA A 174 0.05 6.37 9.36
C ALA A 174 -0.61 7.42 8.45
N VAL A 175 -1.04 6.97 7.27
CA VAL A 175 -1.87 7.76 6.34
C VAL A 175 -3.22 7.09 6.22
N ILE A 176 -4.28 7.71 6.74
CA ILE A 176 -5.63 7.19 6.56
C ILE A 176 -6.23 7.78 5.30
N THR A 177 -6.63 6.89 4.37
CA THR A 177 -7.22 7.31 3.10
C THR A 177 -8.73 7.47 3.22
N GLY A 178 -9.23 8.70 2.98
CA GLY A 178 -10.62 9.11 3.23
C GLY A 178 -11.59 8.83 2.08
N GLY A 179 -11.21 8.02 1.10
CA GLY A 179 -12.08 7.70 -0.04
C GLY A 179 -13.45 7.13 0.32
N HIS A 180 -13.62 6.53 1.49
CA HIS A 180 -14.86 5.96 2.01
C HIS A 180 -15.77 6.99 2.71
N LEU A 181 -15.26 8.13 3.13
CA LEU A 181 -16.08 9.19 3.72
C LEU A 181 -16.85 9.94 2.61
N ARG A 182 -18.01 10.49 2.96
CA ARG A 182 -18.81 11.28 2.03
C ARG A 182 -18.22 12.69 1.90
N GLY A 183 -18.36 13.31 0.72
CA GLY A 183 -17.91 14.68 0.49
C GLY A 183 -17.59 14.97 -0.97
N LYS A 184 -17.35 16.22 -1.29
CA LYS A 184 -16.92 16.68 -2.63
C LYS A 184 -15.44 16.42 -2.88
N GLU A 185 -14.66 16.25 -1.80
CA GLU A 185 -13.24 15.98 -1.81
C GLU A 185 -12.94 14.63 -1.15
N ILE A 186 -11.80 14.09 -1.47
CA ILE A 186 -11.15 13.00 -0.75
C ILE A 186 -10.09 13.65 0.13
N LEU A 187 -10.09 13.32 1.42
CA LEU A 187 -9.11 13.80 2.37
C LEU A 187 -8.23 12.64 2.81
N GLU A 188 -6.91 12.81 2.69
CA GLU A 188 -5.93 11.91 3.26
C GLU A 188 -5.31 12.56 4.50
N VAL A 189 -5.24 11.84 5.61
CA VAL A 189 -4.68 12.33 6.87
C VAL A 189 -3.43 11.55 7.21
N LEU A 190 -2.29 12.24 7.28
CA LEU A 190 -1.00 11.69 7.72
C LEU A 190 -0.68 12.15 9.13
N TYR A 191 -0.26 11.21 9.98
CA TYR A 191 0.48 11.48 11.20
C TYR A 191 1.84 10.79 11.13
N ASP A 192 2.93 11.55 11.23
CA ASP A 192 4.30 11.02 11.05
C ASP A 192 5.03 10.71 12.37
N GLY A 193 4.33 10.90 13.49
CA GLY A 193 4.85 10.75 14.84
C GLY A 193 5.23 12.07 15.50
N ARG A 194 5.23 13.16 14.75
CA ARG A 194 5.47 14.52 15.23
C ARG A 194 4.36 15.46 14.78
N ASP A 195 4.17 15.53 13.48
CA ASP A 195 3.28 16.48 12.82
C ASP A 195 2.11 15.78 12.14
N GLU A 196 1.02 16.49 12.00
CA GLU A 196 -0.18 16.06 11.31
C GLU A 196 -0.35 16.87 10.03
N TYR A 197 -0.68 16.18 8.94
CA TYR A 197 -0.86 16.79 7.62
C TYR A 197 -2.18 16.32 7.02
N GLU A 198 -2.82 17.21 6.28
CA GLU A 198 -4.03 16.91 5.50
C GLU A 198 -3.80 17.21 4.04
N PHE A 199 -4.20 16.28 3.18
CA PHE A 199 -4.10 16.42 1.73
C PHE A 199 -5.48 16.18 1.13
N ALA A 200 -5.98 17.17 0.39
CA ALA A 200 -7.28 17.09 -0.25
C ALA A 200 -7.13 16.97 -1.78
N ALA A 201 -7.99 16.16 -2.38
CA ALA A 201 -8.13 16.07 -3.83
C ALA A 201 -9.61 15.98 -4.23
N PRO A 202 -9.98 16.47 -5.41
CA PRO A 202 -11.36 16.38 -5.89
C PRO A 202 -11.85 14.94 -6.00
N ARG A 203 -13.05 14.65 -5.49
CA ARG A 203 -13.70 13.36 -5.68
C ARG A 203 -14.24 13.24 -7.10
N LEU A 204 -13.71 12.30 -7.85
CA LEU A 204 -14.16 12.04 -9.22
C LEU A 204 -15.48 11.26 -9.21
N ARG A 205 -16.46 11.73 -10.01
CA ARG A 205 -17.73 11.01 -10.24
C ARG A 205 -17.49 9.83 -11.18
N GLY A 206 -18.26 8.75 -11.04
CA GLY A 206 -18.25 7.60 -11.96
C GLY A 206 -17.59 6.34 -11.39
N GLY A 207 -17.23 6.31 -10.07
CA GLY A 207 -16.76 5.08 -9.40
C GLY A 207 -17.83 3.99 -9.25
N PRO A 208 -17.46 2.84 -8.67
CA PRO A 208 -16.26 2.62 -7.86
C PRO A 208 -14.98 2.40 -8.69
N TRP A 209 -13.89 3.04 -8.26
CA TRP A 209 -12.57 2.90 -8.89
C TRP A 209 -11.77 1.81 -8.19
N ARG A 210 -11.36 0.77 -8.94
CA ARG A 210 -10.56 -0.32 -8.39
C ARG A 210 -9.08 0.06 -8.31
N GLY A 211 -8.38 -0.51 -7.31
CA GLY A 211 -6.94 -0.38 -7.15
C GLY A 211 -6.46 1.03 -6.75
N THR A 212 -7.36 1.90 -6.27
CA THR A 212 -6.98 3.25 -5.82
C THR A 212 -6.02 3.22 -4.64
N GLY A 213 -6.26 2.36 -3.62
CA GLY A 213 -5.35 2.16 -2.50
C GLY A 213 -3.98 1.67 -2.95
N CYS A 214 -3.93 0.64 -3.82
CA CYS A 214 -2.68 0.13 -4.37
C CYS A 214 -1.92 1.22 -5.16
N ARG A 215 -2.62 2.03 -5.99
CA ARG A 215 -2.00 3.16 -6.71
C ARG A 215 -1.43 4.18 -5.74
N PHE A 216 -2.18 4.54 -4.70
CA PHE A 216 -1.75 5.49 -3.69
C PHE A 216 -0.50 5.01 -2.95
N ALA A 217 -0.54 3.81 -2.37
CA ALA A 217 0.60 3.25 -1.66
C ALA A 217 1.84 3.08 -2.55
N SER A 218 1.65 2.69 -3.82
CA SER A 218 2.74 2.59 -4.80
C SER A 218 3.27 3.95 -5.21
N ALA A 219 2.43 4.98 -5.33
CA ALA A 219 2.88 6.34 -5.59
C ALA A 219 3.69 6.89 -4.41
N VAL A 220 3.23 6.69 -3.16
CA VAL A 220 4.02 7.03 -1.96
C VAL A 220 5.39 6.33 -1.98
N ALA A 221 5.43 5.04 -2.32
CA ALA A 221 6.69 4.30 -2.41
C ALA A 221 7.61 4.84 -3.53
N ALA A 222 7.06 5.20 -4.69
CA ALA A 222 7.82 5.78 -5.79
C ALA A 222 8.42 7.14 -5.41
N GLU A 223 7.66 8.01 -4.77
CA GLU A 223 8.11 9.32 -4.33
C GLU A 223 9.20 9.21 -3.23
N LEU A 224 9.06 8.26 -2.32
CA LEU A 224 10.12 7.95 -1.36
C LEU A 224 11.38 7.39 -2.05
N ALA A 225 11.25 6.62 -3.13
CA ALA A 225 12.40 6.13 -3.91
C ALA A 225 13.13 7.26 -4.65
N HIS A 226 12.44 8.34 -5.00
CA HIS A 226 13.04 9.59 -5.49
C HIS A 226 13.77 10.40 -4.41
N GLY A 227 13.59 10.06 -3.12
CA GLY A 227 14.20 10.73 -1.97
C GLY A 227 13.35 11.86 -1.38
N ASN A 228 12.08 11.97 -1.75
CA ASN A 228 11.16 12.94 -1.18
C ASN A 228 10.88 12.65 0.32
N SER A 229 10.54 13.68 1.10
CA SER A 229 10.06 13.50 2.47
C SER A 229 8.73 12.73 2.47
N LEU A 230 8.35 12.13 3.61
CA LEU A 230 7.10 11.39 3.70
C LEU A 230 5.88 12.29 3.42
N SER A 231 5.84 13.50 3.96
CA SER A 231 4.74 14.43 3.73
C SER A 231 4.64 14.85 2.26
N ALA A 232 5.77 15.15 1.61
CA ALA A 232 5.79 15.44 0.17
C ALA A 232 5.33 14.23 -0.66
N ALA A 233 5.82 13.01 -0.34
CA ALA A 233 5.44 11.79 -1.03
C ALA A 233 3.92 11.51 -0.95
N VAL A 234 3.31 11.75 0.21
CA VAL A 234 1.86 11.59 0.40
C VAL A 234 1.09 12.65 -0.40
N GLY A 235 1.54 13.91 -0.38
CA GLY A 235 0.92 15.00 -1.14
C GLY A 235 0.92 14.72 -2.64
N GLU A 236 2.07 14.37 -3.21
CA GLU A 236 2.21 14.02 -4.63
C GLU A 236 1.37 12.78 -4.99
N ALA A 237 1.34 11.75 -4.13
CA ALA A 237 0.52 10.56 -4.33
C ALA A 237 -0.98 10.91 -4.38
N THR A 238 -1.46 11.79 -3.49
CA THR A 238 -2.87 12.24 -3.44
C THR A 238 -3.27 12.90 -4.76
N GLN A 239 -2.46 13.84 -5.25
CA GLN A 239 -2.73 14.53 -6.52
C GLN A 239 -2.58 13.60 -7.72
N GLY A 240 -1.53 12.76 -7.74
CA GLY A 240 -1.22 11.84 -8.82
C GLY A 240 -2.31 10.79 -9.04
N VAL A 241 -2.86 10.21 -7.97
CA VAL A 241 -3.98 9.25 -8.06
C VAL A 241 -5.22 9.93 -8.64
N SER A 242 -5.57 11.13 -8.17
CA SER A 242 -6.71 11.88 -8.70
C SER A 242 -6.55 12.15 -10.20
N ALA A 243 -5.38 12.61 -10.64
CA ALA A 243 -5.07 12.86 -12.05
C ALA A 243 -5.12 11.58 -12.91
N ALA A 244 -4.59 10.45 -12.40
CA ALA A 244 -4.61 9.17 -13.11
C ALA A 244 -6.04 8.65 -13.31
N LEU A 245 -6.90 8.76 -12.31
CA LEU A 245 -8.31 8.38 -12.40
C LEU A 245 -9.10 9.28 -13.37
N ALA A 246 -8.81 10.59 -13.41
CA ALA A 246 -9.42 11.50 -14.38
C ALA A 246 -9.12 11.09 -15.83
N LYS A 247 -7.90 10.63 -16.12
CA LYS A 247 -7.51 10.12 -17.46
C LYS A 247 -8.23 8.82 -17.83
N ILE A 248 -8.50 7.94 -16.86
CA ILE A 248 -9.25 6.68 -17.10
C ILE A 248 -10.71 6.99 -17.42
N LYS A 249 -11.30 8.00 -16.79
CA LYS A 249 -12.69 8.42 -17.03
C LYS A 249 -12.91 9.05 -18.41
N GLY A 250 -11.88 9.68 -18.98
CA GLY A 250 -11.96 10.34 -20.29
C GLY A 250 -11.78 9.41 -21.50
N ARG A 251 -11.56 8.12 -21.24
CA ARG A 251 -11.49 7.05 -22.27
C ARG A 251 -12.78 6.24 -22.30
#